data_fae29b0c3b960a50269b214a5960f63a
#
_entry.id   fae29b0c3b960a50269b214a5960f63a
#
_cell.length_a   1.000
_cell.length_b   1.000
_cell.length_c   1.000
_cell.angle_alpha   90.00
_cell.angle_beta   90.00
_cell.angle_gamma   90.00
#
_symmetry.space_group_name_H-M   'P 1'
#
loop_
_entity.id
_entity.type
_entity.pdbx_description
1 polymer ?
#
loop_
_entity_poly.entity_id
_entity_poly.type
_entity_poly.pdbx_seq_one_letter_code
_entity_poly.pdbx_strand_id
1 'polypeptide(L)'
;MRRINAIIVHSTATPAGREVSVQDIERWHKDRGFRKIGYHFVVDLDGNILKGRSVLEVGAHCAGHNSYTIGVLYVGGLSADGKRPEDTRTPAQKVALLHLLQTLVAIYHCPVYGHRDFARTACPSFDAKMEYVHL
;
A
#
# COMPACT_ATOMS: atom_id res chain seq x y z
N MET A 1 -10.93 18.69 6.97
CA MET A 1 -9.90 17.63 7.17
C MET A 1 -10.59 16.33 7.53
N ARG A 2 -10.26 15.26 6.87
CA ARG A 2 -10.86 13.96 7.17
C ARG A 2 -10.18 13.25 8.34
N ARG A 3 -10.92 12.42 9.05
CA ARG A 3 -10.40 11.67 10.19
C ARG A 3 -9.78 10.35 9.71
N ILE A 4 -8.57 10.04 10.16
CA ILE A 4 -7.86 8.83 9.82
C ILE A 4 -7.88 7.88 11.02
N ASN A 5 -8.46 6.68 10.83
CA ASN A 5 -8.59 5.67 11.88
C ASN A 5 -7.78 4.40 11.59
N ALA A 6 -7.22 4.26 10.40
CA ALA A 6 -6.40 3.10 10.04
C ALA A 6 -5.51 3.41 8.84
N ILE A 7 -4.42 2.64 8.75
CA ILE A 7 -3.52 2.63 7.59
C ILE A 7 -3.62 1.23 7.01
N ILE A 8 -3.83 1.13 5.69
CA ILE A 8 -3.96 -0.16 5.00
C ILE A 8 -2.79 -0.33 4.04
N VAL A 9 -2.05 -1.42 4.22
CA VAL A 9 -0.91 -1.78 3.38
C VAL A 9 -1.37 -2.67 2.23
N HIS A 10 -0.91 -2.34 1.03
CA HIS A 10 -1.20 -3.05 -0.22
C HIS A 10 0.07 -3.44 -0.94
N SER A 11 -0.05 -4.36 -1.89
CA SER A 11 0.97 -4.64 -2.89
C SER A 11 0.40 -4.36 -4.29
N THR A 12 1.29 -4.14 -5.26
CA THR A 12 0.86 -4.00 -6.67
C THR A 12 0.37 -5.31 -7.25
N ALA A 13 0.62 -6.44 -6.58
CA ALA A 13 0.38 -7.79 -7.10
C ALA A 13 1.09 -7.98 -8.45
N THR A 14 2.36 -7.63 -8.50
CA THR A 14 3.24 -7.77 -9.66
C THR A 14 4.40 -8.71 -9.33
N PRO A 15 5.01 -9.37 -10.35
CA PRO A 15 6.13 -10.29 -10.13
C PRO A 15 7.31 -9.62 -9.43
N ALA A 16 8.00 -10.40 -8.59
CA ALA A 16 9.19 -9.94 -7.89
C ALA A 16 10.21 -9.37 -8.87
N GLY A 17 10.81 -8.23 -8.53
CA GLY A 17 11.84 -7.57 -9.33
C GLY A 17 11.33 -6.74 -10.51
N ARG A 18 10.03 -6.76 -10.79
CA ARG A 18 9.44 -5.94 -11.87
C ARG A 18 9.26 -4.51 -11.38
N GLU A 19 9.84 -3.55 -12.08
CA GLU A 19 9.64 -2.14 -11.78
C GLU A 19 8.23 -1.70 -12.18
N VAL A 20 7.60 -0.92 -11.30
CA VAL A 20 6.28 -0.31 -11.53
C VAL A 20 6.36 1.13 -11.05
N SER A 21 6.07 2.06 -11.95
CA SER A 21 6.08 3.49 -11.61
C SER A 21 4.71 3.96 -11.09
N VAL A 22 4.70 5.13 -10.46
CA VAL A 22 3.43 5.80 -10.08
C VAL A 22 2.58 6.04 -11.32
N GLN A 23 3.19 6.38 -12.45
CA GLN A 23 2.50 6.59 -13.72
C GLN A 23 1.84 5.31 -14.24
N ASP A 24 2.48 4.16 -14.07
CA ASP A 24 1.88 2.87 -14.42
C ASP A 24 0.63 2.59 -13.59
N ILE A 25 0.72 2.81 -12.28
CA ILE A 25 -0.39 2.58 -11.35
C ILE A 25 -1.53 3.55 -11.69
N GLU A 26 -1.21 4.80 -11.94
CA GLU A 26 -2.21 5.81 -12.30
C GLU A 26 -2.93 5.44 -13.59
N ARG A 27 -2.20 4.97 -14.60
CA ARG A 27 -2.80 4.50 -15.86
C ARG A 27 -3.75 3.32 -15.60
N TRP A 28 -3.34 2.34 -14.80
CA TRP A 28 -4.19 1.19 -14.46
C TRP A 28 -5.46 1.62 -13.74
N HIS A 29 -5.35 2.57 -12.83
CA HIS A 29 -6.52 3.08 -12.09
C HIS A 29 -7.44 3.88 -13.01
N LYS A 30 -6.89 4.70 -13.91
CA LYS A 30 -7.70 5.42 -14.91
C LYS A 30 -8.44 4.46 -15.84
N ASP A 31 -7.80 3.37 -16.23
CA ASP A 31 -8.44 2.33 -17.06
C ASP A 31 -9.61 1.67 -16.33
N ARG A 32 -9.59 1.67 -14.99
CA ARG A 32 -10.69 1.17 -14.15
C ARG A 32 -11.74 2.23 -13.83
N GLY A 33 -11.63 3.42 -14.39
CA GLY A 33 -12.58 4.50 -14.18
C GLY A 33 -12.23 5.47 -13.06
N PHE A 34 -11.09 5.31 -12.41
CA PHE A 34 -10.64 6.24 -11.37
C PHE A 34 -10.07 7.50 -12.02
N ARG A 35 -10.22 8.65 -11.37
CA ARG A 35 -9.69 9.91 -11.89
C ARG A 35 -8.17 10.01 -11.78
N LYS A 36 -7.56 9.26 -10.84
CA LYS A 36 -6.11 9.20 -10.61
C LYS A 36 -5.77 8.00 -9.72
N ILE A 37 -4.48 7.83 -9.42
CA ILE A 37 -4.01 6.79 -8.49
C ILE A 37 -4.81 6.84 -7.18
N GLY A 38 -5.23 5.68 -6.69
CA GLY A 38 -6.06 5.56 -5.49
C GLY A 38 -5.30 5.48 -4.17
N TYR A 39 -4.00 5.25 -4.20
CA TYR A 39 -3.14 5.15 -3.01
C TYR A 39 -2.56 6.50 -2.63
N HIS A 40 -2.21 6.66 -1.36
CA HIS A 40 -1.59 7.89 -0.85
C HIS A 40 -0.06 7.85 -0.93
N PHE A 41 0.53 6.67 -0.75
CA PHE A 41 1.98 6.47 -0.82
C PHE A 41 2.31 5.18 -1.57
N VAL A 42 3.42 5.23 -2.29
CA VAL A 42 3.98 4.08 -3.01
C VAL A 42 5.43 3.90 -2.59
N VAL A 43 5.82 2.68 -2.23
CA VAL A 43 7.21 2.32 -1.93
C VAL A 43 7.73 1.48 -3.08
N ASP A 44 8.67 2.02 -3.85
CA ASP A 44 9.23 1.33 -5.02
C ASP A 44 10.28 0.28 -4.62
N LEU A 45 10.80 -0.45 -5.58
CA LEU A 45 11.76 -1.54 -5.34
C LEU A 45 13.03 -1.06 -4.62
N ASP A 46 13.45 0.18 -4.86
CA ASP A 46 14.65 0.76 -4.27
C ASP A 46 14.40 1.37 -2.88
N GLY A 47 13.17 1.32 -2.40
CA GLY A 47 12.79 1.90 -1.12
C GLY A 47 12.48 3.39 -1.17
N ASN A 48 12.27 3.96 -2.36
CA ASN A 48 11.82 5.33 -2.48
C ASN A 48 10.35 5.44 -2.11
N ILE A 49 10.01 6.44 -1.30
CA ILE A 49 8.64 6.72 -0.90
C ILE A 49 8.08 7.81 -1.81
N LEU A 50 7.11 7.44 -2.63
CA LEU A 50 6.53 8.32 -3.63
C LEU A 50 5.10 8.68 -3.24
N LYS A 51 4.67 9.90 -3.58
CA LYS A 51 3.32 10.37 -3.26
C LYS A 51 2.32 10.00 -4.36
N GLY A 52 1.15 9.51 -3.94
CA GLY A 52 -0.02 9.39 -4.76
C GLY A 52 -1.01 10.51 -4.46
N ARG A 53 -2.21 10.17 -3.97
CA ARG A 53 -3.17 11.19 -3.51
C ARG A 53 -2.67 11.88 -2.26
N SER A 54 -3.03 13.15 -2.09
CA SER A 54 -2.85 13.83 -0.82
C SER A 54 -3.59 13.06 0.29
N VAL A 55 -3.02 13.02 1.50
CA VAL A 55 -3.69 12.40 2.65
C VAL A 55 -4.99 13.10 3.02
N LEU A 56 -5.18 14.33 2.56
CA LEU A 56 -6.43 15.08 2.75
C LEU A 56 -7.55 14.57 1.85
N GLU A 57 -7.22 13.83 0.80
CA GLU A 57 -8.19 13.26 -0.12
C GLU A 57 -8.56 11.84 0.28
N VAL A 58 -9.83 11.50 0.14
CA VAL A 58 -10.28 10.11 0.25
C VAL A 58 -9.64 9.29 -0.88
N GLY A 59 -9.03 8.16 -0.55
CA GLY A 59 -8.42 7.28 -1.53
C GLY A 59 -9.43 6.43 -2.29
N ALA A 60 -8.90 5.55 -3.14
CA ALA A 60 -9.67 4.53 -3.85
C ALA A 60 -8.84 3.25 -3.88
N HIS A 61 -8.68 2.63 -2.70
CA HIS A 61 -7.80 1.47 -2.52
C HIS A 61 -8.43 0.32 -1.74
N CYS A 62 -9.50 0.57 -1.00
CA CYS A 62 -10.17 -0.47 -0.21
C CYS A 62 -11.66 -0.14 -0.11
N ALA A 63 -12.48 -0.77 -0.93
CA ALA A 63 -13.91 -0.49 -1.02
C ALA A 63 -14.59 -0.58 0.36
N GLY A 64 -15.36 0.44 0.70
CA GLY A 64 -16.07 0.55 1.98
C GLY A 64 -15.23 1.14 3.11
N HIS A 65 -13.92 1.31 2.93
CA HIS A 65 -13.01 1.76 3.98
C HIS A 65 -12.16 2.97 3.59
N ASN A 66 -12.40 3.54 2.42
CA ASN A 66 -11.58 4.65 1.90
C ASN A 66 -11.69 5.94 2.70
N SER A 67 -12.88 6.24 3.24
CA SER A 67 -13.16 7.56 3.85
C SER A 67 -12.35 7.85 5.11
N TYR A 68 -11.86 6.81 5.81
CA TYR A 68 -11.16 6.98 7.09
C TYR A 68 -9.77 6.35 7.10
N THR A 69 -9.21 5.99 5.94
CA THR A 69 -7.92 5.28 5.87
C THR A 69 -6.92 5.96 4.96
N ILE A 70 -5.64 5.63 5.17
CA ILE A 70 -4.54 5.94 4.27
C ILE A 70 -4.10 4.63 3.61
N GLY A 71 -4.00 4.62 2.29
CA GLY A 71 -3.50 3.49 1.52
C GLY A 71 -2.02 3.61 1.23
N VAL A 72 -1.24 2.62 1.65
CA VAL A 72 0.20 2.53 1.43
C VAL A 72 0.48 1.29 0.58
N LEU A 73 1.17 1.46 -0.53
CA LEU A 73 1.42 0.42 -1.53
C LEU A 73 2.91 0.15 -1.63
N TYR A 74 3.30 -1.14 -1.69
CA TYR A 74 4.65 -1.48 -2.12
C TYR A 74 4.60 -2.21 -3.46
N VAL A 75 5.65 -2.02 -4.27
CA VAL A 75 5.78 -2.69 -5.58
C VAL A 75 6.20 -4.14 -5.36
N GLY A 76 5.40 -5.09 -5.82
CA GLY A 76 5.65 -6.52 -5.69
C GLY A 76 4.42 -7.31 -5.27
N GLY A 77 4.63 -8.38 -4.53
CA GLY A 77 3.58 -9.20 -3.95
C GLY A 77 3.29 -10.51 -4.65
N LEU A 78 3.93 -10.78 -5.79
CA LEU A 78 3.84 -12.08 -6.48
C LEU A 78 5.23 -12.69 -6.65
N SER A 79 5.28 -14.02 -6.70
CA SER A 79 6.51 -14.75 -7.04
C SER A 79 7.07 -14.28 -8.37
N ALA A 80 8.36 -14.59 -8.63
CA ALA A 80 9.05 -14.14 -9.85
C ALA A 80 8.33 -14.60 -11.13
N ASP A 81 7.67 -15.77 -11.10
CA ASP A 81 6.89 -16.28 -12.23
C ASP A 81 5.47 -15.66 -12.31
N GLY A 82 5.09 -14.82 -11.34
CA GLY A 82 3.80 -14.16 -11.30
C GLY A 82 2.63 -15.06 -10.92
N LYS A 83 2.87 -16.29 -10.47
CA LYS A 83 1.81 -17.29 -10.28
C LYS A 83 1.28 -17.39 -8.86
N ARG A 84 2.03 -16.93 -7.86
CA ARG A 84 1.65 -17.09 -6.44
C ARG A 84 1.85 -15.79 -5.67
N PRO A 85 0.96 -15.51 -4.70
CA PRO A 85 1.23 -14.47 -3.72
C PRO A 85 2.50 -14.80 -2.93
N GLU A 86 3.35 -13.79 -2.74
CA GLU A 86 4.60 -13.93 -2.02
C GLU A 86 5.00 -12.59 -1.44
N ASP A 87 5.55 -12.59 -0.22
CA ASP A 87 6.15 -11.39 0.35
C ASP A 87 7.49 -11.15 -0.35
N THR A 88 7.47 -10.26 -1.33
CA THR A 88 8.63 -9.96 -2.18
C THR A 88 9.31 -8.66 -1.78
N ARG A 89 8.99 -8.09 -0.63
CA ARG A 89 9.60 -6.83 -0.19
C ARG A 89 11.12 -6.95 -0.15
N THR A 90 11.80 -6.05 -0.86
CA THR A 90 13.26 -5.96 -0.79
C THR A 90 13.68 -5.44 0.59
N PRO A 91 14.95 -5.63 1.00
CA PRO A 91 15.43 -5.03 2.25
C PRO A 91 15.20 -3.52 2.29
N ALA A 92 15.43 -2.82 1.18
CA ALA A 92 15.19 -1.38 1.08
C ALA A 92 13.71 -1.03 1.27
N GLN A 93 12.80 -1.82 0.69
CA GLN A 93 11.36 -1.63 0.87
C GLN A 93 10.95 -1.85 2.33
N LYS A 94 11.49 -2.88 2.99
CA LYS A 94 11.16 -3.15 4.41
C LYS A 94 11.55 -1.99 5.31
N VAL A 95 12.75 -1.42 5.09
CA VAL A 95 13.22 -0.25 5.86
C VAL A 95 12.33 0.96 5.58
N ALA A 96 12.07 1.27 4.32
CA ALA A 96 11.26 2.43 3.94
C ALA A 96 9.83 2.31 4.42
N LEU A 97 9.23 1.13 4.28
CA LEU A 97 7.86 0.87 4.70
C LEU A 97 7.71 1.01 6.22
N LEU A 98 8.65 0.44 6.98
CA LEU A 98 8.65 0.58 8.44
C LEU A 98 8.74 2.06 8.85
N HIS A 99 9.66 2.80 8.25
CA HIS A 99 9.84 4.23 8.55
C HIS A 99 8.57 5.03 8.24
N LEU A 100 7.98 4.80 7.07
CA LEU A 100 6.74 5.47 6.65
C LEU A 100 5.59 5.16 7.62
N LEU A 101 5.40 3.89 7.97
CA LEU A 101 4.33 3.47 8.87
C LEU A 101 4.55 4.01 10.28
N GLN A 102 5.77 4.02 10.80
CA GLN A 102 6.08 4.64 12.10
C GLN A 102 5.70 6.12 12.10
N THR A 103 6.02 6.83 11.04
CA THR A 103 5.70 8.26 10.91
C THR A 103 4.18 8.48 10.89
N LEU A 104 3.45 7.70 10.09
CA LEU A 104 2.01 7.83 9.97
C LEU A 104 1.29 7.47 11.29
N VAL A 105 1.72 6.41 11.96
CA VAL A 105 1.15 6.01 13.26
C VAL A 105 1.42 7.09 14.31
N ALA A 106 2.61 7.69 14.31
CA ALA A 106 2.93 8.78 15.24
C ALA A 106 2.04 10.00 15.02
N ILE A 107 1.67 10.28 13.76
CA ILE A 107 0.78 11.43 13.43
C ILE A 107 -0.69 11.13 13.74
N TYR A 108 -1.18 9.97 13.31
CA TYR A 108 -2.62 9.67 13.29
C TYR A 108 -3.09 8.79 14.45
N HIS A 109 -2.18 8.18 15.21
CA HIS A 109 -2.49 7.31 16.36
C HIS A 109 -3.50 6.22 16.02
N CYS A 110 -3.24 5.48 14.95
CA CYS A 110 -4.16 4.46 14.46
C CYS A 110 -3.43 3.17 14.10
N PRO A 111 -4.15 2.03 14.06
CA PRO A 111 -3.55 0.74 13.74
C PRO A 111 -3.21 0.60 12.25
N VAL A 112 -2.33 -0.35 11.95
CA VAL A 112 -1.96 -0.76 10.59
C VAL A 112 -2.61 -2.10 10.29
N TYR A 113 -3.21 -2.21 9.11
CA TYR A 113 -3.80 -3.43 8.59
C TYR A 113 -3.26 -3.75 7.20
N GLY A 114 -3.44 -4.98 6.76
CA GLY A 114 -3.29 -5.33 5.35
C GLY A 114 -4.64 -5.30 4.64
N HIS A 115 -4.63 -5.15 3.33
CA HIS A 115 -5.86 -5.19 2.54
C HIS A 115 -6.64 -6.49 2.79
N ARG A 116 -5.96 -7.61 2.98
CA ARG A 116 -6.57 -8.91 3.25
C ARG A 116 -7.39 -8.96 4.55
N ASP A 117 -7.21 -8.00 5.44
CA ASP A 117 -8.01 -7.91 6.67
C ASP A 117 -9.43 -7.38 6.40
N PHE A 118 -9.66 -6.79 5.22
CA PHE A 118 -10.93 -6.17 4.84
C PHE A 118 -11.58 -6.79 3.60
N ALA A 119 -10.86 -7.62 2.83
CA ALA A 119 -11.35 -8.15 1.57
C ALA A 119 -10.78 -9.55 1.31
N ARG A 120 -11.41 -10.30 0.41
CA ARG A 120 -10.92 -11.60 -0.05
C ARG A 120 -9.77 -11.40 -1.04
N THR A 121 -8.58 -11.21 -0.54
CA THR A 121 -7.38 -11.02 -1.35
C THR A 121 -6.16 -11.46 -0.55
N ALA A 122 -5.11 -11.85 -1.23
CA ALA A 122 -3.82 -12.13 -0.60
C ALA A 122 -3.05 -10.84 -0.28
N CYS A 123 -3.38 -9.74 -0.94
CA CYS A 123 -2.73 -8.43 -0.77
C CYS A 123 -2.70 -8.03 0.71
N PRO A 124 -1.57 -7.64 1.27
CA PRO A 124 -0.28 -7.33 0.65
C PRO A 124 0.71 -8.50 0.58
N SER A 125 0.25 -9.73 0.65
CA SER A 125 1.04 -10.97 0.59
C SER A 125 1.92 -11.22 1.81
N PHE A 126 1.64 -10.56 2.91
CA PHE A 126 2.21 -10.82 4.23
C PHE A 126 1.24 -10.30 5.29
N ASP A 127 1.44 -10.71 6.54
CA ASP A 127 0.57 -10.29 7.64
C ASP A 127 1.00 -8.93 8.21
N ALA A 128 0.54 -7.87 7.55
CA ALA A 128 0.87 -6.50 7.94
C ALA A 128 0.34 -6.15 9.33
N LYS A 129 -0.86 -6.62 9.66
CA LYS A 129 -1.47 -6.38 10.97
C LYS A 129 -0.60 -6.91 12.09
N MET A 130 -0.11 -8.14 11.96
CA MET A 130 0.75 -8.77 12.98
C MET A 130 2.13 -8.12 13.01
N GLU A 131 2.73 -7.89 11.84
CA GLU A 131 4.10 -7.36 11.75
C GLU A 131 4.22 -5.97 12.36
N TYR A 132 3.18 -5.14 12.22
CA TYR A 132 3.20 -3.73 12.65
C TYR A 132 2.36 -3.47 13.90
N VAL A 133 1.96 -4.51 14.63
CA VAL A 133 1.07 -4.38 15.78
C VAL A 133 1.64 -3.50 16.90
N HIS A 134 2.96 -3.40 17.00
CA HIS A 134 3.64 -2.63 18.05
C HIS A 134 4.01 -1.20 17.65
N LEU A 135 3.62 -0.73 16.51
CA LEU A 135 3.89 0.66 16.11
C LEU A 135 3.12 1.71 16.89
#